data_f4438728b2440d5d6ad7870684c8dd79
#
_entry.id   f4438728b2440d5d6ad7870684c8dd79
#
_cell.length_a   1.000
_cell.length_b   1.000
_cell.length_c   1.000
_cell.angle_alpha   90.00
_cell.angle_beta   90.00
_cell.angle_gamma   90.00
#
_symmetry.space_group_name_H-M   'P 1'
#
loop_
_entity.id
_entity.type
_entity.pdbx_description
1 polymer ?
#
loop_
_entity_poly.entity_id
_entity_poly.type
_entity_poly.pdbx_seq_one_letter_code
_entity_poly.pdbx_strand_id
1 'polypeptide(L)'
;FACLSITDEDPARTDEEKTACWYWTTPGGYYWAGAYACEDYVLVGTDDGADGSKSMTGSLLMLDAKTGRLLDKWDGLCGDVRSTICYDKATDAFCFTTKGGWFCSVKTGKTSDGWQLRTGSKWTLKLENGTSTAQAMSTSTPVVYNGRAYIGVRGTAQFSEYGGHRLTVVDLLSANVGF
;
A
#
# COMPACT_ATOMS: atom_id res chain seq x y z
N PHE A 1 -1.49 -8.65 10.76
CA PHE A 1 -2.60 -8.64 9.82
C PHE A 1 -3.38 -9.95 9.97
N ALA A 2 -4.69 -9.87 10.08
CA ALA A 2 -5.53 -11.05 10.33
C ALA A 2 -6.76 -11.04 9.42
N CYS A 3 -7.19 -12.23 9.04
CA CYS A 3 -8.49 -12.49 8.40
C CYS A 3 -9.44 -13.07 9.44
N LEU A 4 -10.59 -12.44 9.61
CA LEU A 4 -11.64 -12.90 10.52
C LEU A 4 -12.90 -13.24 9.72
N SER A 5 -13.62 -14.25 10.13
CA SER A 5 -14.98 -14.49 9.63
C SER A 5 -15.91 -13.40 10.18
N ILE A 6 -16.70 -12.80 9.31
CA ILE A 6 -17.77 -11.89 9.69
C ILE A 6 -19.14 -12.56 9.74
N THR A 7 -19.18 -13.88 9.47
CA THR A 7 -20.41 -14.67 9.54
C THR A 7 -20.81 -14.81 11.02
N ASP A 8 -22.08 -14.59 11.32
CA ASP A 8 -22.67 -14.91 12.60
C ASP A 8 -22.80 -16.44 12.70
N GLU A 9 -22.03 -17.04 13.59
CA GLU A 9 -21.98 -18.50 13.77
C GLU A 9 -22.97 -18.98 14.86
N ASP A 10 -23.37 -18.08 15.76
CA ASP A 10 -24.35 -18.36 16.81
C ASP A 10 -25.30 -17.17 17.01
N PRO A 11 -26.43 -17.10 16.27
CA PRO A 11 -27.38 -15.99 16.37
C PRO A 11 -28.02 -15.79 17.77
N ALA A 12 -27.85 -16.75 18.67
CA ALA A 12 -28.32 -16.64 20.05
C ALA A 12 -27.33 -15.87 20.95
N ARG A 13 -26.12 -15.61 20.49
CA ARG A 13 -25.07 -14.89 21.24
C ARG A 13 -24.82 -13.53 20.66
N THR A 14 -24.66 -12.54 21.51
CA THR A 14 -24.30 -11.15 21.14
C THR A 14 -22.83 -10.80 21.46
N ASP A 15 -22.10 -11.72 22.10
CA ASP A 15 -20.73 -11.56 22.58
C ASP A 15 -19.78 -12.60 21.97
N GLU A 16 -20.03 -13.01 20.74
CA GLU A 16 -19.27 -14.04 20.05
C GLU A 16 -17.85 -13.57 19.75
N GLU A 17 -16.85 -14.25 20.32
CA GLU A 17 -15.45 -14.03 20.01
C GLU A 17 -15.08 -14.72 18.70
N LYS A 18 -14.52 -13.98 17.76
CA LYS A 18 -14.08 -14.52 16.48
C LYS A 18 -12.63 -15.00 16.54
N THR A 19 -12.40 -16.20 16.06
CA THR A 19 -11.05 -16.72 15.85
C THR A 19 -10.56 -16.31 14.46
N ALA A 20 -9.27 -15.92 14.35
CA ALA A 20 -8.70 -15.62 13.06
C ALA A 20 -8.69 -16.88 12.16
N CYS A 21 -9.21 -16.74 10.94
CA CYS A 21 -9.10 -17.77 9.91
C CYS A 21 -7.63 -18.02 9.55
N TRP A 22 -6.88 -16.94 9.48
CA TRP A 22 -5.42 -16.92 9.33
C TRP A 22 -4.85 -15.56 9.77
N TYR A 23 -3.56 -15.52 10.02
CA TYR A 23 -2.84 -14.28 10.30
C TYR A 23 -1.45 -14.29 9.67
N TRP A 24 -0.91 -13.10 9.42
CA TRP A 24 0.44 -12.88 8.93
C TRP A 24 1.13 -11.83 9.80
N THR A 25 2.37 -12.11 10.17
CA THR A 25 3.18 -11.20 10.99
C THR A 25 4.43 -10.76 10.24
N THR A 26 4.87 -9.54 10.50
CA THR A 26 6.15 -9.00 10.03
C THR A 26 6.88 -8.37 11.21
N PRO A 27 8.22 -8.26 11.18
CA PRO A 27 8.98 -7.67 12.28
C PRO A 27 8.54 -6.23 12.62
N GLY A 28 8.19 -5.42 11.62
CA GLY A 28 7.74 -4.04 11.79
C GLY A 28 6.25 -3.88 12.02
N GLY A 29 5.47 -4.93 11.78
CA GLY A 29 4.03 -4.89 11.91
C GLY A 29 3.30 -4.16 10.79
N TYR A 30 2.11 -3.66 11.15
CA TYR A 30 1.20 -2.96 10.24
C TYR A 30 0.63 -1.74 10.96
N TYR A 31 0.77 -0.57 10.34
CA TYR A 31 0.30 0.69 10.92
C TYR A 31 -0.58 1.42 9.92
N TRP A 32 -1.86 1.58 10.22
CA TRP A 32 -2.84 2.31 9.40
C TRP A 32 -2.98 1.84 7.96
N ALA A 33 -2.27 0.79 7.55
CA ALA A 33 -2.32 0.27 6.19
C ALA A 33 -3.67 -0.40 5.93
N GLY A 34 -4.40 0.11 4.95
CA GLY A 34 -5.55 -0.58 4.40
C GLY A 34 -5.12 -1.59 3.33
N ALA A 35 -5.77 -2.75 3.34
CA ALA A 35 -5.54 -3.76 2.33
C ALA A 35 -6.51 -3.61 1.15
N TYR A 36 -6.09 -4.10 -0.01
CA TYR A 36 -6.99 -4.48 -1.09
C TYR A 36 -7.23 -5.99 -1.01
N ALA A 37 -8.47 -6.42 -1.12
CA ALA A 37 -8.81 -7.85 -1.09
C ALA A 37 -9.74 -8.21 -2.25
N CYS A 38 -9.51 -9.38 -2.83
CA CYS A 38 -10.41 -10.04 -3.77
C CYS A 38 -10.52 -11.52 -3.42
N GLU A 39 -11.21 -12.32 -4.23
CA GLU A 39 -11.42 -13.75 -3.96
C GLU A 39 -10.13 -14.56 -3.91
N ASP A 40 -9.11 -14.16 -4.67
CA ASP A 40 -7.89 -14.92 -4.86
C ASP A 40 -6.74 -14.46 -3.94
N TYR A 41 -6.64 -13.15 -3.68
CA TYR A 41 -5.51 -12.59 -2.92
C TYR A 41 -5.85 -11.32 -2.16
N VAL A 42 -4.97 -11.00 -1.23
CA VAL A 42 -4.95 -9.74 -0.49
C VAL A 42 -3.61 -9.05 -0.74
N LEU A 43 -3.66 -7.73 -1.02
CA LEU A 43 -2.48 -6.88 -1.06
C LEU A 43 -2.45 -6.01 0.20
N VAL A 44 -1.33 -6.00 0.91
CA VAL A 44 -1.15 -5.20 2.13
C VAL A 44 0.27 -4.67 2.23
N GLY A 45 0.41 -3.42 2.65
CA GLY A 45 1.71 -2.80 2.92
C GLY A 45 2.20 -3.09 4.33
N THR A 46 3.52 -3.05 4.53
CA THR A 46 4.16 -3.29 5.83
C THR A 46 4.86 -2.05 6.36
N ASP A 47 5.03 -2.01 7.68
CA ASP A 47 5.97 -1.14 8.38
C ASP A 47 7.31 -1.87 8.57
N ASP A 48 8.38 -1.12 8.75
CA ASP A 48 9.72 -1.68 8.99
C ASP A 48 10.10 -1.79 10.48
N GLY A 49 9.27 -1.24 11.35
CA GLY A 49 9.48 -1.24 12.80
C GLY A 49 10.49 -0.21 13.30
N ALA A 50 11.03 0.62 12.41
CA ALA A 50 11.97 1.68 12.73
C ALA A 50 11.36 3.07 12.49
N ASP A 51 12.16 4.10 12.22
CA ASP A 51 11.68 5.45 11.91
C ASP A 51 10.78 5.52 10.66
N GLY A 52 10.86 4.53 9.80
CA GLY A 52 9.89 4.30 8.73
C GLY A 52 9.85 5.31 7.60
N SER A 53 10.64 6.39 7.65
CA SER A 53 10.63 7.42 6.63
C SER A 53 11.76 7.32 5.60
N LYS A 54 12.83 6.62 5.94
CA LYS A 54 14.05 6.55 5.13
C LYS A 54 14.57 5.13 4.90
N SER A 55 14.07 4.16 5.63
CA SER A 55 14.51 2.77 5.47
C SER A 55 14.04 2.21 4.11
N MET A 56 14.77 1.25 3.61
CA MET A 56 14.42 0.51 2.37
C MET A 56 13.82 -0.86 2.70
N THR A 57 13.11 -0.95 3.81
CA THR A 57 12.60 -2.23 4.33
C THR A 57 11.08 -2.37 4.24
N GLY A 58 10.38 -1.33 3.79
CA GLY A 58 8.95 -1.43 3.50
C GLY A 58 8.68 -2.45 2.38
N SER A 59 7.56 -3.13 2.45
CA SER A 59 7.15 -4.14 1.47
C SER A 59 5.67 -4.05 1.14
N LEU A 60 5.33 -4.45 -0.08
CA LEU A 60 3.97 -4.83 -0.45
C LEU A 60 3.90 -6.36 -0.47
N LEU A 61 3.02 -6.94 0.33
CA LEU A 61 2.77 -8.37 0.37
C LEU A 61 1.55 -8.73 -0.47
N MET A 62 1.63 -9.84 -1.18
CA MET A 62 0.50 -10.52 -1.81
C MET A 62 0.27 -11.83 -1.06
N LEU A 63 -0.86 -11.94 -0.38
CA LEU A 63 -1.23 -13.11 0.41
C LEU A 63 -2.40 -13.83 -0.25
N ASP A 64 -2.41 -15.14 -0.20
CA ASP A 64 -3.58 -15.95 -0.60
C ASP A 64 -4.78 -15.60 0.31
N ALA A 65 -5.91 -15.25 -0.30
CA ALA A 65 -7.04 -14.74 0.45
C ALA A 65 -7.66 -15.79 1.39
N LYS A 66 -7.54 -17.08 1.07
CA LYS A 66 -8.15 -18.17 1.84
C LYS A 66 -7.26 -18.71 2.94
N THR A 67 -5.94 -18.73 2.69
CA THR A 67 -4.99 -19.41 3.57
C THR A 67 -4.01 -18.46 4.26
N GLY A 68 -3.92 -17.21 3.82
CA GLY A 68 -2.92 -16.25 4.29
C GLY A 68 -1.49 -16.56 3.82
N ARG A 69 -1.27 -17.58 3.00
CA ARG A 69 0.06 -17.94 2.49
C ARG A 69 0.62 -16.81 1.62
N LEU A 70 1.89 -16.48 1.80
CA LEU A 70 2.58 -15.54 0.93
C LEU A 70 2.63 -16.09 -0.49
N LEU A 71 2.08 -15.34 -1.45
CA LEU A 71 2.12 -15.64 -2.88
C LEU A 71 3.31 -14.94 -3.54
N ASP A 72 3.47 -13.65 -3.25
CA ASP A 72 4.55 -12.83 -3.80
C ASP A 72 4.77 -11.59 -2.92
N LYS A 73 5.87 -10.85 -3.16
CA LYS A 73 6.18 -9.61 -2.48
C LYS A 73 6.97 -8.63 -3.33
N TRP A 74 6.86 -7.37 -3.00
CA TRP A 74 7.71 -6.30 -3.50
C TRP A 74 8.43 -5.66 -2.32
N ASP A 75 9.68 -6.05 -2.13
CA ASP A 75 10.56 -5.58 -1.06
C ASP A 75 11.32 -4.31 -1.48
N GLY A 76 11.98 -3.69 -0.51
CA GLY A 76 12.87 -2.57 -0.73
C GLY A 76 12.15 -1.25 -1.03
N LEU A 77 10.91 -1.11 -0.60
CA LEU A 77 10.19 0.14 -0.69
C LEU A 77 10.74 1.13 0.34
N CYS A 78 10.96 2.38 -0.11
CA CYS A 78 11.47 3.43 0.76
C CYS A 78 10.38 3.94 1.70
N GLY A 79 10.54 3.65 2.99
CA GLY A 79 9.60 3.98 4.05
C GLY A 79 8.41 3.05 4.17
N ASP A 80 7.72 3.15 5.30
CA ASP A 80 6.53 2.37 5.61
C ASP A 80 5.42 2.57 4.57
N VAL A 81 4.70 1.51 4.26
CA VAL A 81 3.49 1.56 3.44
C VAL A 81 2.29 1.68 4.37
N ARG A 82 1.84 2.91 4.60
CA ARG A 82 0.72 3.23 5.51
C ARG A 82 -0.55 3.66 4.81
N SER A 83 -0.51 3.83 3.50
CA SER A 83 -1.71 4.08 2.71
C SER A 83 -2.46 2.79 2.41
N THR A 84 -3.76 2.89 2.19
CA THR A 84 -4.54 1.79 1.62
C THR A 84 -4.07 1.51 0.18
N ILE A 85 -4.09 0.25 -0.21
CA ILE A 85 -3.81 -0.16 -1.57
C ILE A 85 -5.06 0.10 -2.42
N CYS A 86 -4.95 0.97 -3.43
CA CYS A 86 -6.03 1.33 -4.32
C CYS A 86 -5.89 0.64 -5.67
N TYR A 87 -7.01 0.26 -6.26
CA TYR A 87 -7.05 -0.31 -7.60
C TYR A 87 -7.62 0.71 -8.60
N ASP A 88 -6.85 0.99 -9.66
CA ASP A 88 -7.32 1.79 -10.81
C ASP A 88 -7.75 0.86 -11.96
N LYS A 89 -9.04 0.83 -12.21
CA LYS A 89 -9.62 -0.01 -13.26
C LYS A 89 -9.18 0.41 -14.67
N ALA A 90 -8.89 1.71 -14.87
CA ALA A 90 -8.54 2.22 -16.21
C ALA A 90 -7.16 1.72 -16.66
N THR A 91 -6.22 1.59 -15.75
CA THR A 91 -4.85 1.12 -16.03
C THR A 91 -4.60 -0.32 -15.61
N ASP A 92 -5.57 -0.96 -14.95
CA ASP A 92 -5.45 -2.30 -14.35
C ASP A 92 -4.23 -2.37 -13.41
N ALA A 93 -4.09 -1.37 -12.53
CA ALA A 93 -2.94 -1.24 -11.65
C ALA A 93 -3.36 -0.95 -10.20
N PHE A 94 -2.54 -1.42 -9.29
CA PHE A 94 -2.62 -1.10 -7.86
C PHE A 94 -1.68 0.03 -7.53
N CYS A 95 -2.15 0.97 -6.73
CA CYS A 95 -1.44 2.19 -6.39
C CYS A 95 -1.44 2.42 -4.89
N PHE A 96 -0.34 2.92 -4.36
CA PHE A 96 -0.17 3.26 -2.95
C PHE A 96 0.96 4.26 -2.75
N THR A 97 1.07 4.81 -1.56
CA THR A 97 2.16 5.72 -1.17
C THR A 97 2.98 5.14 -0.04
N THR A 98 4.21 5.61 0.09
CA THR A 98 5.09 5.27 1.21
C THR A 98 5.41 6.51 2.04
N LYS A 99 5.69 6.30 3.30
CA LYS A 99 6.14 7.33 4.24
C LYS A 99 7.44 8.00 3.81
N GLY A 100 8.25 7.33 2.97
CA GLY A 100 9.45 7.89 2.34
C GLY A 100 9.17 8.87 1.19
N GLY A 101 7.90 9.15 0.89
CA GLY A 101 7.51 10.15 -0.13
C GLY A 101 7.49 9.61 -1.56
N TRP A 102 7.20 8.35 -1.72
CA TRP A 102 7.07 7.71 -3.02
C TRP A 102 5.63 7.32 -3.31
N PHE A 103 5.25 7.49 -4.55
CA PHE A 103 4.09 6.84 -5.14
C PHE A 103 4.57 5.57 -5.82
N CYS A 104 3.83 4.49 -5.63
CA CYS A 104 4.16 3.18 -6.15
C CYS A 104 2.98 2.64 -6.96
N SER A 105 3.29 1.96 -8.05
CA SER A 105 2.28 1.28 -8.87
C SER A 105 2.77 -0.09 -9.33
N VAL A 106 1.86 -1.05 -9.37
CA VAL A 106 2.14 -2.42 -9.81
C VAL A 106 0.88 -3.09 -10.35
N LYS A 107 1.02 -3.97 -11.33
CA LYS A 107 -0.04 -4.86 -11.78
C LYS A 107 0.12 -6.25 -11.19
N THR A 108 -0.97 -6.98 -11.11
CA THR A 108 -0.96 -8.40 -10.79
C THR A 108 -1.16 -9.26 -12.03
N GLY A 109 -0.86 -10.51 -11.93
CA GLY A 109 -1.10 -11.47 -13.01
C GLY A 109 -1.05 -12.89 -12.51
N LYS A 110 -1.74 -13.77 -13.21
CA LYS A 110 -1.76 -15.21 -12.94
C LYS A 110 -0.82 -15.92 -13.90
N THR A 111 0.01 -16.82 -13.38
CA THR A 111 0.91 -17.71 -14.13
C THR A 111 0.59 -19.16 -13.81
N SER A 112 1.38 -20.11 -14.33
CA SER A 112 1.30 -21.52 -13.94
C SER A 112 1.49 -21.74 -12.43
N ASP A 113 2.30 -20.88 -11.79
CA ASP A 113 2.66 -21.02 -10.37
C ASP A 113 1.70 -20.27 -9.44
N GLY A 114 0.71 -19.57 -10.00
CA GLY A 114 -0.30 -18.83 -9.27
C GLY A 114 -0.28 -17.32 -9.51
N TRP A 115 -0.92 -16.58 -8.62
CA TRP A 115 -0.93 -15.12 -8.66
C TRP A 115 0.41 -14.52 -8.22
N GLN A 116 0.83 -13.45 -8.90
CA GLN A 116 2.06 -12.73 -8.61
C GLN A 116 1.95 -11.23 -8.97
N LEU A 117 2.86 -10.44 -8.43
CA LEU A 117 3.09 -9.05 -8.82
C LEU A 117 3.93 -9.05 -10.11
N ARG A 118 3.43 -8.44 -11.18
CA ARG A 118 4.16 -8.38 -12.46
C ARG A 118 5.39 -7.49 -12.34
N THR A 119 6.57 -8.09 -12.27
CA THR A 119 7.84 -7.38 -12.06
C THR A 119 8.06 -6.25 -13.06
N GLY A 120 7.78 -6.47 -14.35
CA GLY A 120 7.91 -5.45 -15.40
C GLY A 120 6.89 -4.31 -15.34
N SER A 121 5.91 -4.37 -14.43
CA SER A 121 4.93 -3.30 -14.21
C SER A 121 5.18 -2.49 -12.94
N LYS A 122 6.17 -2.87 -12.13
CA LYS A 122 6.54 -2.15 -10.92
C LYS A 122 7.23 -0.84 -11.28
N TRP A 123 6.70 0.27 -10.81
CA TRP A 123 7.38 1.56 -10.91
C TRP A 123 7.10 2.42 -9.68
N THR A 124 7.99 3.34 -9.44
CA THR A 124 7.91 4.30 -8.35
C THR A 124 8.16 5.71 -8.87
N LEU A 125 7.49 6.68 -8.27
CA LEU A 125 7.65 8.09 -8.58
C LEU A 125 7.86 8.85 -7.28
N LYS A 126 8.94 9.62 -7.19
CA LYS A 126 9.16 10.50 -6.05
C LYS A 126 8.16 11.66 -6.10
N LEU A 127 7.41 11.85 -5.00
CA LEU A 127 6.36 12.87 -4.93
C LEU A 127 6.88 14.30 -4.75
N GLU A 128 8.19 14.48 -4.68
CA GLU A 128 8.89 15.73 -4.54
C GLU A 128 9.62 16.13 -5.82
N ASN A 129 9.57 17.41 -6.16
CA ASN A 129 10.41 17.97 -7.22
C ASN A 129 11.82 18.20 -6.67
N GLY A 130 12.66 17.23 -6.66
CA GLY A 130 14.11 17.13 -6.67
C GLY A 130 15.04 18.19 -6.07
N THR A 131 14.57 19.29 -5.51
CA THR A 131 15.41 20.42 -5.10
C THR A 131 15.41 20.72 -3.61
N SER A 132 14.57 20.04 -2.83
CA SER A 132 14.46 20.27 -1.39
C SER A 132 15.14 19.18 -0.59
N THR A 133 15.90 19.54 0.42
CA THR A 133 16.34 18.65 1.49
C THR A 133 15.18 18.19 2.37
N ALA A 134 14.02 18.84 2.27
CA ALA A 134 12.79 18.42 2.90
C ALA A 134 12.25 17.17 2.19
N GLN A 135 12.05 16.11 2.93
CA GLN A 135 11.54 14.86 2.40
C GLN A 135 10.02 14.92 2.31
N ALA A 136 9.48 14.70 1.12
CA ALA A 136 8.07 14.44 0.97
C ALA A 136 7.70 13.22 1.82
N MET A 137 6.53 13.26 2.41
CA MET A 137 5.96 12.14 3.13
C MET A 137 4.50 12.00 2.74
N SER A 138 4.06 10.81 2.49
CA SER A 138 2.64 10.55 2.33
C SER A 138 2.25 9.26 3.04
N THR A 139 1.24 9.37 3.88
CA THR A 139 0.48 8.25 4.42
C THR A 139 -0.95 8.27 3.87
N SER A 140 -1.22 9.21 2.96
CA SER A 140 -2.54 9.37 2.37
C SER A 140 -2.80 8.26 1.36
N THR A 141 -3.98 7.67 1.45
CA THR A 141 -4.48 6.77 0.42
C THR A 141 -4.73 7.56 -0.86
N PRO A 142 -4.15 7.17 -2.01
CA PRO A 142 -4.47 7.80 -3.28
C PRO A 142 -5.94 7.64 -3.62
N VAL A 143 -6.60 8.69 -4.10
CA VAL A 143 -7.88 8.57 -4.79
C VAL A 143 -7.57 8.38 -6.27
N VAL A 144 -8.00 7.27 -6.86
CA VAL A 144 -7.74 6.97 -8.27
C VAL A 144 -9.01 7.13 -9.09
N TYR A 145 -8.90 7.84 -10.22
CA TYR A 145 -9.99 8.04 -11.13
C TYR A 145 -9.48 8.28 -12.55
N ASN A 146 -9.99 7.51 -13.49
CA ASN A 146 -9.74 7.65 -14.93
C ASN A 146 -8.25 7.79 -15.29
N GLY A 147 -7.41 6.87 -14.79
CA GLY A 147 -5.98 6.85 -15.05
C GLY A 147 -5.16 7.92 -14.33
N ARG A 148 -5.71 8.54 -13.31
CA ARG A 148 -5.03 9.53 -12.46
C ARG A 148 -5.15 9.18 -10.99
N ALA A 149 -4.09 9.43 -10.24
CA ALA A 149 -4.07 9.34 -8.78
C ALA A 149 -3.91 10.73 -8.16
N TYR A 150 -4.77 11.03 -7.20
CA TYR A 150 -4.80 12.29 -6.45
C TYR A 150 -4.30 12.01 -5.04
N ILE A 151 -3.26 12.72 -4.60
CA ILE A 151 -2.51 12.38 -3.39
C ILE A 151 -2.27 13.62 -2.55
N GLY A 152 -2.65 13.58 -1.28
CA GLY A 152 -2.20 14.56 -0.30
C GLY A 152 -0.74 14.30 0.07
N VAL A 153 0.12 15.29 -0.15
CA VAL A 153 1.56 15.19 0.16
C VAL A 153 1.92 16.21 1.20
N ARG A 154 2.63 15.75 2.22
CA ARG A 154 3.20 16.58 3.25
C ARG A 154 4.66 16.89 2.91
N GLY A 155 5.08 18.14 3.05
CA GLY A 155 6.40 18.60 2.61
C GLY A 155 7.57 18.21 3.49
N THR A 156 7.33 17.72 4.73
CA THR A 156 8.40 17.29 5.64
C THR A 156 8.07 15.98 6.34
N ALA A 157 9.11 15.25 6.72
CA ALA A 157 8.98 14.01 7.47
C ALA A 157 8.62 14.23 8.95
N GLN A 158 8.77 15.45 9.48
CA GLN A 158 8.55 15.78 10.90
C GLN A 158 7.19 16.43 11.12
N PHE A 159 6.51 16.03 12.18
CA PHE A 159 5.18 16.55 12.51
C PHE A 159 5.16 18.03 12.88
N SER A 160 6.29 18.60 13.30
CA SER A 160 6.41 20.00 13.69
C SER A 160 6.69 20.99 12.57
N GLU A 161 7.11 20.50 11.39
CA GLU A 161 7.47 21.34 10.27
C GLU A 161 6.46 21.20 9.14
N TYR A 162 5.61 22.19 8.98
CA TYR A 162 4.51 22.21 8.00
C TYR A 162 4.87 23.01 6.76
N GLY A 163 5.98 22.68 6.11
CA GLY A 163 6.34 23.29 4.83
C GLY A 163 5.90 22.43 3.65
N GLY A 164 5.31 23.03 2.64
CA GLY A 164 5.12 22.40 1.34
C GLY A 164 3.95 21.39 1.23
N HIS A 165 2.81 21.67 1.86
CA HIS A 165 1.61 20.87 1.64
C HIS A 165 1.07 21.06 0.23
N ARG A 166 0.76 19.97 -0.43
CA ARG A 166 0.14 20.03 -1.75
C ARG A 166 -0.74 18.82 -2.04
N LEU A 167 -1.69 19.02 -2.93
CA LEU A 167 -2.33 17.95 -3.66
C LEU A 167 -1.49 17.66 -4.90
N THR A 168 -1.00 16.45 -5.03
CA THR A 168 -0.23 15.99 -6.19
C THR A 168 -1.11 15.09 -7.04
N VAL A 169 -1.09 15.30 -8.34
CA VAL A 169 -1.77 14.45 -9.31
C VAL A 169 -0.72 13.67 -10.08
N VAL A 170 -0.86 12.35 -10.12
CA VAL A 170 0.00 11.45 -10.89
C VAL A 170 -0.80 10.91 -12.06
N ASP A 171 -0.26 11.05 -13.27
CA ASP A 171 -0.79 10.39 -14.45
C ASP A 171 -0.27 8.96 -14.48
N LEU A 172 -1.17 7.99 -14.38
CA LEU A 172 -0.84 6.57 -14.28
C LEU A 172 -0.44 5.95 -15.62
N LEU A 173 -0.78 6.59 -16.73
CA LEU A 173 -0.42 6.11 -18.07
C LEU A 173 0.99 6.52 -18.45
N SER A 174 1.41 7.71 -18.07
CA SER A 174 2.74 8.25 -18.39
C SER A 174 3.75 8.09 -17.26
N ALA A 175 3.31 7.68 -16.05
CA ALA A 175 4.12 7.61 -14.83
C ALA A 175 4.78 8.97 -14.48
N ASN A 176 4.09 10.07 -14.73
CA ASN A 176 4.55 11.41 -14.48
C ASN A 176 3.65 12.14 -13.46
N VAL A 177 4.23 13.13 -12.79
CA VAL A 177 3.45 14.10 -12.03
C VAL A 177 2.72 15.00 -13.01
N GLY A 178 1.40 14.94 -13.03
CA GLY A 178 0.55 15.95 -13.66
C GLY A 178 0.28 17.08 -12.67
N PHE A 179 0.07 18.25 -13.17
CA PHE A 179 -0.22 19.44 -12.34
C PHE A 179 -1.66 19.45 -11.84
#